data_bf7a4a7c2f5d4ab38dceeb128dacae19
#
_entry.id   bf7a4a7c2f5d4ab38dceeb128dacae19
#
_cell.length_a   1.000
_cell.length_b   1.000
_cell.length_c   1.000
_cell.angle_alpha   90.00
_cell.angle_beta   90.00
_cell.angle_gamma   90.00
#
_symmetry.space_group_name_H-M   'P 1'
#
loop_
_entity.id
_entity.type
_entity.pdbx_description
1 polymer ?
#
loop_
_entity_poly.entity_id
_entity_poly.type
_entity_poly.pdbx_seq_one_letter_code
_entity_poly.pdbx_strand_id
1 'polypeptide(L)'
;MGKIIVHEFSTLDARIEEPRWSMSYPFDPRMGNAIGAIMGSCTALLLGRITYEMFAPAWSKRTAEQDPGAPFMNESKKYVVSSTLRTANWKNSEFIGPYDAQAIQKLKDQEKGNLYVSGSVTLVQAMLADGLIDELHLFQYPLALGTGKKLFAEGIESKFALDASQTYSNGVVYLVYKPAAG
;
A
#
# COMPACT_ATOMS: atom_id res chain seq x y z
N MET A 1 13.80 12.57 6.80
CA MET A 1 12.67 12.64 5.89
C MET A 1 12.33 11.22 5.49
N GLY A 2 11.12 10.76 5.83
CA GLY A 2 10.66 9.44 5.48
C GLY A 2 10.27 9.34 4.00
N LYS A 3 10.06 8.12 3.53
CA LYS A 3 9.51 7.83 2.19
C LYS A 3 8.07 7.36 2.30
N ILE A 4 7.29 7.57 1.25
CA ILE A 4 6.01 6.90 1.04
C ILE A 4 6.26 5.69 0.15
N ILE A 5 6.05 4.51 0.72
CA ILE A 5 6.24 3.22 0.05
C ILE A 5 4.86 2.59 -0.15
N VAL A 6 4.44 2.49 -1.40
CA VAL A 6 3.18 1.85 -1.78
C VAL A 6 3.41 0.39 -2.12
N HIS A 7 2.65 -0.50 -1.51
CA HIS A 7 2.61 -1.92 -1.80
C HIS A 7 1.21 -2.33 -2.27
N GLU A 8 1.11 -2.85 -3.48
CA GLU A 8 -0.16 -3.32 -4.04
C GLU A 8 -0.02 -4.66 -4.75
N PHE A 9 -1.05 -5.48 -4.63
CA PHE A 9 -1.30 -6.57 -5.56
C PHE A 9 -2.02 -6.00 -6.79
N SER A 10 -1.53 -6.30 -7.98
CA SER A 10 -2.11 -5.82 -9.21
C SER A 10 -2.34 -6.95 -10.21
N THR A 11 -3.29 -6.74 -11.11
CA THR A 11 -3.53 -7.60 -12.26
C THR A 11 -2.76 -7.07 -13.48
N LEU A 12 -2.72 -7.84 -14.59
CA LEU A 12 -2.10 -7.41 -15.86
C LEU A 12 -2.76 -6.13 -16.42
N ASP A 13 -4.05 -5.93 -16.18
CA ASP A 13 -4.79 -4.72 -16.55
C ASP A 13 -4.80 -3.66 -15.44
N ALA A 14 -3.83 -3.74 -14.52
CA ALA A 14 -3.55 -2.79 -13.43
C ALA A 14 -4.69 -2.58 -12.43
N ARG A 15 -5.56 -3.59 -12.19
CA ARG A 15 -6.58 -3.53 -11.15
C ARG A 15 -5.95 -3.83 -9.80
N ILE A 16 -6.28 -3.04 -8.80
CA ILE A 16 -5.78 -3.18 -7.42
C ILE A 16 -6.91 -3.22 -6.38
N GLU A 17 -8.16 -3.02 -6.80
CA GLU A 17 -9.31 -3.01 -5.90
C GLU A 17 -9.62 -4.43 -5.40
N GLU A 18 -9.86 -4.55 -4.09
CA GLU A 18 -10.27 -5.80 -3.42
C GLU A 18 -9.52 -7.06 -3.92
N PRO A 19 -8.22 -7.22 -3.65
CA PRO A 19 -7.37 -8.24 -4.27
C PRO A 19 -7.66 -9.68 -3.78
N ARG A 20 -8.92 -10.04 -3.54
CA ARG A 20 -9.34 -11.40 -3.14
C ARG A 20 -9.02 -12.46 -4.19
N TRP A 21 -8.95 -12.07 -5.45
CA TRP A 21 -8.52 -12.91 -6.56
C TRP A 21 -7.08 -13.44 -6.38
N SER A 22 -6.24 -12.77 -5.61
CA SER A 22 -4.90 -13.23 -5.29
C SER A 22 -4.89 -14.55 -4.51
N MET A 23 -5.95 -14.84 -3.77
CA MET A 23 -6.11 -16.06 -2.98
C MET A 23 -6.31 -17.33 -3.83
N SER A 24 -6.59 -17.18 -5.13
CA SER A 24 -6.67 -18.30 -6.08
C SER A 24 -5.30 -18.83 -6.49
N TYR A 25 -4.22 -18.12 -6.16
CA TYR A 25 -2.86 -18.50 -6.50
C TYR A 25 -2.16 -19.11 -5.29
N PRO A 26 -1.37 -20.17 -5.46
CA PRO A 26 -0.54 -20.70 -4.39
C PRO A 26 0.39 -19.60 -3.85
N PHE A 27 0.51 -19.50 -2.54
CA PHE A 27 1.40 -18.51 -1.93
C PHE A 27 2.87 -18.98 -2.03
N ASP A 28 3.72 -18.18 -2.66
CA ASP A 28 5.17 -18.42 -2.67
C ASP A 28 5.78 -17.79 -1.40
N PRO A 29 6.46 -18.54 -0.53
CA PRO A 29 7.04 -17.99 0.71
C PRO A 29 7.99 -16.82 0.50
N ARG A 30 8.64 -16.72 -0.67
CA ARG A 30 9.51 -15.59 -1.02
C ARG A 30 8.73 -14.28 -1.19
N MET A 31 7.45 -14.35 -1.54
CA MET A 31 6.57 -13.17 -1.53
C MET A 31 6.37 -12.66 -0.11
N GLY A 32 6.17 -13.57 0.85
CA GLY A 32 6.07 -13.20 2.28
C GLY A 32 7.34 -12.51 2.78
N ASN A 33 8.50 -13.01 2.39
CA ASN A 33 9.79 -12.37 2.73
C ASN A 33 9.90 -10.96 2.13
N ALA A 34 9.50 -10.77 0.88
CA ALA A 34 9.52 -9.46 0.23
C ALA A 34 8.54 -8.48 0.91
N ILE A 35 7.31 -8.91 1.20
CA ILE A 35 6.31 -8.10 1.91
C ILE A 35 6.82 -7.76 3.33
N GLY A 36 7.39 -8.72 4.04
CA GLY A 36 7.99 -8.52 5.35
C GLY A 36 9.15 -7.51 5.32
N ALA A 37 9.97 -7.53 4.28
CA ALA A 37 11.05 -6.55 4.08
C ALA A 37 10.50 -5.14 3.84
N ILE A 38 9.44 -4.99 3.06
CA ILE A 38 8.76 -3.70 2.85
C ILE A 38 8.24 -3.18 4.19
N MET A 39 7.46 -3.99 4.93
CA MET A 39 6.92 -3.62 6.24
C MET A 39 8.03 -3.26 7.23
N GLY A 40 9.11 -4.06 7.29
CA GLY A 40 10.25 -3.86 8.17
C GLY A 40 11.05 -2.58 7.86
N SER A 41 10.91 -2.02 6.67
CA SER A 41 11.51 -0.73 6.29
C SER A 41 10.68 0.48 6.70
N CYS A 42 9.45 0.26 7.20
CA CYS A 42 8.47 1.29 7.53
C CYS A 42 8.25 1.39 9.05
N THR A 43 7.85 2.56 9.52
CA THR A 43 7.58 2.83 10.94
C THR A 43 6.11 3.15 11.22
N ALA A 44 5.35 3.51 10.21
CA ALA A 44 3.93 3.83 10.32
C ALA A 44 3.17 3.44 9.05
N LEU A 45 1.84 3.41 9.16
CA LEU A 45 0.95 3.17 8.03
C LEU A 45 0.23 4.47 7.65
N LEU A 46 0.02 4.66 6.35
CA LEU A 46 -0.85 5.69 5.81
C LEU A 46 -1.97 5.00 5.01
N LEU A 47 -3.20 5.14 5.47
CA LEU A 47 -4.35 4.39 4.98
C LEU A 47 -5.47 5.31 4.52
N GLY A 48 -6.12 4.99 3.42
CA GLY A 48 -7.41 5.56 3.08
C GLY A 48 -8.53 4.90 3.89
N ARG A 49 -9.68 5.58 3.97
CA ARG A 49 -10.84 5.14 4.75
C ARG A 49 -11.25 3.69 4.46
N ILE A 50 -11.44 3.34 3.20
CA ILE A 50 -11.93 1.99 2.81
C ILE A 50 -10.95 0.91 3.26
N THR A 51 -9.65 1.12 3.06
CA THR A 51 -8.63 0.17 3.51
C THR A 51 -8.60 0.07 5.03
N TYR A 52 -8.73 1.20 5.74
CA TYR A 52 -8.82 1.18 7.21
C TYR A 52 -10.02 0.35 7.70
N GLU A 53 -11.21 0.59 7.14
CA GLU A 53 -12.44 -0.14 7.51
C GLU A 53 -12.34 -1.65 7.22
N MET A 54 -11.61 -2.04 6.18
CA MET A 54 -11.35 -3.44 5.84
C MET A 54 -10.26 -4.06 6.73
N PHE A 55 -9.17 -3.33 6.99
CA PHE A 55 -8.02 -3.83 7.73
C PHE A 55 -8.24 -3.90 9.23
N ALA A 56 -8.95 -2.94 9.82
CA ALA A 56 -9.16 -2.89 11.25
C ALA A 56 -9.78 -4.19 11.81
N PRO A 57 -10.89 -4.73 11.30
CA PRO A 57 -11.43 -6.00 11.77
C PRO A 57 -10.55 -7.21 11.42
N ALA A 58 -9.82 -7.15 10.30
CA ALA A 58 -9.00 -8.26 9.84
C ALA A 58 -7.69 -8.41 10.64
N TRP A 59 -7.08 -7.30 11.05
CA TRP A 59 -5.78 -7.29 11.69
C TRP A 59 -5.82 -7.16 13.21
N SER A 60 -6.80 -6.42 13.77
CA SER A 60 -6.82 -6.05 15.19
C SER A 60 -6.77 -7.24 16.17
N LYS A 61 -7.18 -8.43 15.72
CA LYS A 61 -7.20 -9.67 16.52
C LYS A 61 -6.16 -10.69 16.05
N ARG A 62 -5.42 -10.40 14.99
CA ARG A 62 -4.43 -11.34 14.42
C ARG A 62 -3.15 -11.29 15.26
N THR A 63 -2.57 -12.47 15.51
CA THR A 63 -1.32 -12.63 16.28
C THR A 63 -0.13 -12.91 15.34
N ALA A 64 1.08 -12.82 15.89
CA ALA A 64 2.31 -13.11 15.15
C ALA A 64 2.40 -14.58 14.68
N GLU A 65 1.78 -15.52 15.43
CA GLU A 65 1.71 -16.93 15.06
C GLU A 65 0.80 -17.17 13.84
N GLN A 66 -0.24 -16.33 13.68
CA GLN A 66 -1.17 -16.41 12.56
C GLN A 66 -0.64 -15.72 11.30
N ASP A 67 0.10 -14.62 11.50
CA ASP A 67 0.68 -13.83 10.42
C ASP A 67 1.87 -13.02 10.93
N PRO A 68 3.09 -13.22 10.40
CA PRO A 68 4.29 -12.48 10.81
C PRO A 68 4.19 -10.97 10.65
N GLY A 69 3.30 -10.47 9.80
CA GLY A 69 3.04 -9.04 9.61
C GLY A 69 2.15 -8.41 10.71
N ALA A 70 1.47 -9.24 11.52
CA ALA A 70 0.52 -8.74 12.51
C ALA A 70 1.14 -7.79 13.56
N PRO A 71 2.36 -8.00 14.07
CA PRO A 71 2.99 -7.03 14.97
C PRO A 71 3.16 -5.65 14.33
N PHE A 72 3.65 -5.58 13.10
CA PHE A 72 3.77 -4.31 12.38
C PHE A 72 2.41 -3.65 12.20
N MET A 73 1.43 -4.37 11.70
CA MET A 73 0.08 -3.85 11.44
C MET A 73 -0.61 -3.35 12.71
N ASN A 74 -0.41 -4.02 13.84
CA ASN A 74 -1.08 -3.66 15.09
C ASN A 74 -0.33 -2.61 15.90
N GLU A 75 1.01 -2.69 16.00
CA GLU A 75 1.79 -1.83 16.90
C GLU A 75 2.19 -0.50 16.26
N SER A 76 2.37 -0.45 14.94
CA SER A 76 2.73 0.79 14.25
C SER A 76 1.62 1.84 14.32
N LYS A 77 1.99 3.12 14.26
CA LYS A 77 1.05 4.23 14.13
C LYS A 77 0.37 4.17 12.76
N LYS A 78 -0.92 4.50 12.73
CA LYS A 78 -1.75 4.51 11.53
C LYS A 78 -2.31 5.91 11.34
N TYR A 79 -1.93 6.55 10.26
CA TYR A 79 -2.51 7.79 9.79
C TYR A 79 -3.62 7.46 8.78
N VAL A 80 -4.84 7.93 9.06
CA VAL A 80 -6.01 7.58 8.26
C VAL A 80 -6.57 8.83 7.60
N VAL A 81 -6.50 8.84 6.27
CA VAL A 81 -7.07 9.89 5.44
C VAL A 81 -8.58 9.64 5.31
N SER A 82 -9.38 10.50 5.92
CA SER A 82 -10.84 10.40 5.87
C SER A 82 -11.51 11.73 6.24
N SER A 83 -12.51 12.11 5.46
CA SER A 83 -13.40 13.24 5.79
C SER A 83 -14.59 12.87 6.69
N THR A 84 -14.87 11.57 6.84
CA THR A 84 -16.10 11.07 7.47
C THR A 84 -15.88 10.27 8.75
N LEU A 85 -14.78 9.50 8.86
CA LEU A 85 -14.48 8.74 10.07
C LEU A 85 -14.11 9.65 11.23
N ARG A 86 -14.65 9.32 12.43
CA ARG A 86 -14.43 10.07 13.67
C ARG A 86 -13.95 9.20 14.83
N THR A 87 -14.14 7.87 14.74
CA THR A 87 -13.84 6.93 15.83
C THR A 87 -12.87 5.88 15.37
N ALA A 88 -11.77 5.74 16.08
CA ALA A 88 -10.75 4.73 15.83
C ALA A 88 -11.07 3.45 16.62
N ASN A 89 -11.30 2.34 15.90
CA ASN A 89 -11.52 1.01 16.46
C ASN A 89 -10.28 0.12 16.40
N TRP A 90 -9.19 0.62 15.86
CA TRP A 90 -7.91 -0.06 15.78
C TRP A 90 -6.85 0.78 16.48
N LYS A 91 -6.11 0.18 17.41
CA LYS A 91 -5.15 0.91 18.26
C LYS A 91 -4.12 1.68 17.42
N ASN A 92 -3.58 2.75 17.99
CA ASN A 92 -2.59 3.61 17.37
C ASN A 92 -3.06 4.28 16.06
N SER A 93 -4.36 4.47 15.88
CA SER A 93 -4.92 5.15 14.70
C SER A 93 -5.21 6.62 14.98
N GLU A 94 -4.88 7.46 14.01
CA GLU A 94 -5.14 8.91 14.01
C GLU A 94 -5.79 9.30 12.67
N PHE A 95 -6.94 9.99 12.73
CA PHE A 95 -7.59 10.54 11.55
C PHE A 95 -7.01 11.91 11.26
N ILE A 96 -6.39 12.05 10.07
CA ILE A 96 -5.70 13.28 9.66
C ILE A 96 -6.54 14.17 8.73
N GLY A 97 -7.85 13.91 8.63
CA GLY A 97 -8.77 14.68 7.79
C GLY A 97 -8.87 14.19 6.35
N PRO A 98 -9.50 14.98 5.47
CA PRO A 98 -9.56 14.67 4.04
C PRO A 98 -8.16 14.69 3.43
N TYR A 99 -8.04 14.13 2.22
CA TYR A 99 -6.78 14.18 1.49
C TYR A 99 -6.37 15.63 1.21
N ASP A 100 -5.13 15.94 1.57
CA ASP A 100 -4.45 17.19 1.28
C ASP A 100 -2.97 16.91 1.03
N ALA A 101 -2.48 17.22 -0.17
CA ALA A 101 -1.11 16.90 -0.58
C ALA A 101 -0.04 17.55 0.30
N GLN A 102 -0.27 18.79 0.77
CA GLN A 102 0.66 19.49 1.64
C GLN A 102 0.69 18.88 3.04
N ALA A 103 -0.46 18.46 3.56
CA ALA A 103 -0.55 17.77 4.84
C ALA A 103 0.17 16.41 4.78
N ILE A 104 0.01 15.65 3.69
CA ILE A 104 0.74 14.38 3.47
C ILE A 104 2.25 14.62 3.34
N GLN A 105 2.68 15.63 2.58
CA GLN A 105 4.09 15.98 2.47
C GLN A 105 4.68 16.37 3.85
N LYS A 106 3.97 17.19 4.61
CA LYS A 106 4.39 17.58 5.97
C LYS A 106 4.50 16.36 6.89
N LEU A 107 3.54 15.44 6.82
CA LEU A 107 3.58 14.18 7.56
C LEU A 107 4.84 13.38 7.20
N LYS A 108 5.11 13.19 5.91
CA LYS A 108 6.30 12.52 5.38
C LYS A 108 7.60 13.16 5.90
N ASP A 109 7.66 14.50 5.98
CA ASP A 109 8.83 15.22 6.45
C ASP A 109 9.04 15.09 7.97
N GLN A 110 7.97 14.96 8.74
CA GLN A 110 7.99 14.83 10.20
C GLN A 110 8.24 13.39 10.68
N GLU A 111 7.87 12.40 9.88
CA GLU A 111 8.11 11.00 10.23
C GLU A 111 9.59 10.64 10.23
N LYS A 112 10.02 9.90 11.24
CA LYS A 112 11.42 9.45 11.40
C LYS A 112 11.76 8.28 10.47
N GLY A 113 10.76 7.58 9.97
CA GLY A 113 10.89 6.43 9.08
C GLY A 113 9.90 6.49 7.93
N ASN A 114 9.82 5.40 7.18
CA ASN A 114 8.97 5.34 6.00
C ASN A 114 7.50 5.07 6.37
N LEU A 115 6.60 5.56 5.52
CA LEU A 115 5.16 5.32 5.57
C LEU A 115 4.79 4.17 4.63
N TYR A 116 4.19 3.12 5.18
CA TYR A 116 3.65 1.99 4.43
C TYR A 116 2.23 2.29 3.95
N VAL A 117 1.97 2.10 2.68
CA VAL A 117 0.65 2.27 2.06
C VAL A 117 0.25 0.99 1.33
N SER A 118 -0.95 0.48 1.62
CA SER A 118 -1.59 -0.61 0.89
C SER A 118 -3.06 -0.23 0.65
N GLY A 119 -3.27 0.73 -0.24
CA GLY A 119 -4.60 1.30 -0.50
C GLY A 119 -4.98 2.44 0.46
N SER A 120 -6.12 3.08 0.31
CA SER A 120 -7.15 2.78 -0.70
C SER A 120 -6.72 3.24 -2.11
N VAL A 121 -7.36 2.66 -3.12
CA VAL A 121 -7.09 3.03 -4.53
C VAL A 121 -7.12 4.54 -4.73
N THR A 122 -8.15 5.21 -4.22
CA THR A 122 -8.32 6.68 -4.36
C THR A 122 -7.17 7.45 -3.71
N LEU A 123 -6.68 6.99 -2.54
CA LEU A 123 -5.55 7.61 -1.87
C LEU A 123 -4.27 7.44 -2.70
N VAL A 124 -4.01 6.23 -3.18
CA VAL A 124 -2.82 5.93 -4.01
C VAL A 124 -2.85 6.74 -5.29
N GLN A 125 -4.00 6.81 -5.98
CA GLN A 125 -4.15 7.61 -7.21
C GLN A 125 -3.90 9.11 -6.95
N ALA A 126 -4.42 9.67 -5.86
CA ALA A 126 -4.20 11.06 -5.50
C ALA A 126 -2.71 11.34 -5.22
N MET A 127 -2.05 10.47 -4.46
CA MET A 127 -0.61 10.61 -4.17
C MET A 127 0.27 10.41 -5.41
N LEU A 128 -0.14 9.54 -6.36
CA LEU A 128 0.54 9.41 -7.67
C LEU A 128 0.42 10.70 -8.48
N ALA A 129 -0.77 11.29 -8.55
CA ALA A 129 -1.01 12.55 -9.28
C ALA A 129 -0.19 13.72 -8.71
N ASP A 130 0.00 13.76 -7.39
CA ASP A 130 0.76 14.81 -6.69
C ASP A 130 2.26 14.50 -6.55
N GLY A 131 2.74 13.37 -7.11
CA GLY A 131 4.18 12.99 -7.08
C GLY A 131 4.73 12.69 -5.68
N LEU A 132 3.89 12.27 -4.74
CA LEU A 132 4.27 12.05 -3.35
C LEU A 132 4.86 10.66 -3.07
N ILE A 133 4.68 9.70 -3.98
CA ILE A 133 5.13 8.31 -3.81
C ILE A 133 6.62 8.21 -4.18
N ASP A 134 7.44 7.66 -3.27
CA ASP A 134 8.86 7.46 -3.50
C ASP A 134 9.20 6.07 -4.05
N GLU A 135 8.43 5.06 -3.63
CA GLU A 135 8.61 3.69 -4.10
C GLU A 135 7.25 3.03 -4.31
N LEU A 136 7.11 2.34 -5.44
CA LEU A 136 5.92 1.60 -5.83
C LEU A 136 6.29 0.13 -5.99
N HIS A 137 5.82 -0.70 -5.07
CA HIS A 137 6.04 -2.13 -5.01
C HIS A 137 4.80 -2.86 -5.50
N LEU A 138 4.87 -3.48 -6.67
CA LEU A 138 3.76 -4.18 -7.30
C LEU A 138 4.02 -5.68 -7.35
N PHE A 139 3.10 -6.46 -6.81
CA PHE A 139 3.02 -7.90 -7.04
C PHE A 139 1.99 -8.12 -8.16
N GLN A 140 2.48 -8.23 -9.39
CA GLN A 140 1.63 -8.35 -10.56
C GLN A 140 1.28 -9.82 -10.81
N TYR A 141 0.00 -10.13 -10.69
CA TYR A 141 -0.55 -11.45 -10.89
C TYR A 141 -0.91 -11.69 -12.36
N PRO A 142 -0.75 -12.94 -12.86
CA PRO A 142 -0.95 -13.27 -14.25
C PRO A 142 -2.45 -13.44 -14.62
N LEU A 143 -3.26 -12.42 -14.36
CA LEU A 143 -4.68 -12.37 -14.74
C LEU A 143 -5.08 -10.95 -15.15
N ALA A 144 -6.14 -10.84 -15.93
CA ALA A 144 -6.82 -9.60 -16.25
C ALA A 144 -8.29 -9.72 -15.84
N LEU A 145 -8.80 -8.73 -15.10
CA LEU A 145 -10.18 -8.76 -14.57
C LEU A 145 -11.17 -8.02 -15.49
N GLY A 146 -10.73 -7.01 -16.22
CA GLY A 146 -11.58 -6.14 -17.02
C GLY A 146 -12.46 -5.16 -16.23
N THR A 147 -12.65 -5.38 -14.93
CA THR A 147 -13.48 -4.58 -14.03
C THR A 147 -12.73 -4.20 -12.75
N GLY A 148 -13.29 -3.29 -11.94
CA GLY A 148 -12.66 -2.78 -10.71
C GLY A 148 -11.76 -1.58 -10.96
N LYS A 149 -11.30 -0.92 -9.91
CA LYS A 149 -10.47 0.29 -9.99
C LYS A 149 -9.03 -0.03 -10.36
N LYS A 150 -8.47 0.78 -11.25
CA LYS A 150 -7.06 0.70 -11.67
C LYS A 150 -6.15 1.43 -10.69
N LEU A 151 -4.87 1.03 -10.67
CA LEU A 151 -3.79 1.73 -9.97
C LEU A 151 -3.62 3.17 -10.50
N PHE A 152 -3.61 3.32 -11.81
CA PHE A 152 -3.42 4.63 -12.45
C PHE A 152 -4.78 5.21 -12.87
N ALA A 153 -5.02 6.47 -12.51
CA ALA A 153 -6.19 7.21 -12.97
C ALA A 153 -6.07 7.54 -14.45
N GLU A 154 -7.21 7.63 -15.14
CA GLU A 154 -7.23 8.02 -16.55
C GLU A 154 -6.79 9.48 -16.72
N GLY A 155 -6.02 9.74 -17.78
CA GLY A 155 -5.54 11.08 -18.11
C GLY A 155 -4.34 11.58 -17.29
N ILE A 156 -3.82 10.78 -16.36
CA ILE A 156 -2.63 11.11 -15.57
C ILE A 156 -1.43 10.33 -16.11
N GLU A 157 -0.47 11.04 -16.69
CA GLU A 157 0.83 10.46 -17.07
C GLU A 157 1.76 10.45 -15.86
N SER A 158 2.37 9.30 -15.58
CA SER A 158 3.39 9.16 -14.56
C SER A 158 4.55 8.33 -15.11
N LYS A 159 5.77 8.79 -14.96
CA LYS A 159 6.98 8.09 -15.44
C LYS A 159 7.72 7.47 -14.27
N PHE A 160 8.11 6.22 -14.45
CA PHE A 160 8.84 5.45 -13.44
C PHE A 160 10.08 4.80 -14.03
N ALA A 161 11.09 4.63 -13.21
CA ALA A 161 12.25 3.79 -13.48
C ALA A 161 12.10 2.47 -12.71
N LEU A 162 12.34 1.35 -13.37
CA LEU A 162 12.40 0.04 -12.72
C LEU A 162 13.68 -0.05 -11.88
N ASP A 163 13.54 -0.27 -10.59
CA ASP A 163 14.64 -0.41 -9.64
C ASP A 163 15.01 -1.89 -9.40
N ALA A 164 13.98 -2.74 -9.27
CA ALA A 164 14.17 -4.18 -9.08
C ALA A 164 12.99 -4.99 -9.64
N SER A 165 13.25 -6.26 -9.96
CA SER A 165 12.21 -7.21 -10.33
C SER A 165 12.55 -8.62 -9.86
N GLN A 166 11.53 -9.41 -9.53
CA GLN A 166 11.66 -10.81 -9.16
C GLN A 166 10.45 -11.61 -9.64
N THR A 167 10.67 -12.81 -10.14
CA THR A 167 9.60 -13.75 -10.53
C THR A 167 9.42 -14.82 -9.47
N TYR A 168 8.18 -15.26 -9.29
CA TYR A 168 7.80 -16.30 -8.34
C TYR A 168 7.23 -17.53 -9.04
N SER A 169 7.28 -18.68 -8.37
CA SER A 169 6.85 -19.97 -8.92
C SER A 169 5.36 -20.03 -9.26
N ASN A 170 4.54 -19.17 -8.65
CA ASN A 170 3.10 -19.04 -8.90
C ASN A 170 2.76 -18.12 -10.08
N GLY A 171 3.76 -17.64 -10.83
CA GLY A 171 3.59 -16.76 -11.98
C GLY A 171 3.48 -15.26 -11.63
N VAL A 172 3.51 -14.89 -10.36
CA VAL A 172 3.53 -13.49 -9.93
C VAL A 172 4.90 -12.87 -10.24
N VAL A 173 4.89 -11.63 -10.72
CA VAL A 173 6.10 -10.81 -10.90
C VAL A 173 6.07 -9.67 -9.89
N TYR A 174 7.11 -9.59 -9.06
CA TYR A 174 7.32 -8.46 -8.17
C TYR A 174 8.17 -7.41 -8.86
N LEU A 175 7.69 -6.17 -8.84
CA LEU A 175 8.28 -5.02 -9.50
C LEU A 175 8.43 -3.88 -8.50
N VAL A 176 9.61 -3.30 -8.44
CA VAL A 176 9.88 -2.10 -7.65
C VAL A 176 10.15 -0.94 -8.61
N TYR A 177 9.33 0.09 -8.51
CA TYR A 177 9.47 1.31 -9.29
C TYR A 177 9.76 2.51 -8.41
N LYS A 178 10.55 3.44 -8.93
CA LYS A 178 10.75 4.78 -8.38
C LYS A 178 10.33 5.82 -9.41
N PRO A 179 9.92 7.04 -9.00
CA PRO A 179 9.71 8.13 -9.94
C PRO A 179 10.95 8.29 -10.83
N ALA A 180 10.74 8.41 -12.15
CA ALA A 180 11.85 8.69 -13.05
C ALA A 180 12.38 10.10 -12.78
N ALA A 181 13.70 10.27 -12.85
CA ALA A 181 14.28 11.60 -12.88
C ALA A 181 13.76 12.35 -14.12
N GLY A 182 13.27 13.57 -13.94
CA GLY A 182 12.78 14.42 -15.01
C GLY A 182 13.90 14.88 -15.93
#